data_cca0d38f31eea94d2e2e80965545bf00
#
_entry.id   cca0d38f31eea94d2e2e80965545bf00
#
_cell.length_a   1.000
_cell.length_b   1.000
_cell.length_c   1.000
_cell.angle_alpha   90.00
_cell.angle_beta   90.00
_cell.angle_gamma   90.00
#
_symmetry.space_group_name_H-M   'P 1'
#
loop_
_entity.id
_entity.type
_entity.pdbx_description
1 polymer ?
#
loop_
_entity_poly.entity_id
_entity_poly.type
_entity_poly.pdbx_seq_one_letter_code
_entity_poly.pdbx_strand_id
1 'polypeptide(L)'
;MAQLTLLQAINNALDVQLTNDPSVVVYGEDAGFEGGVFRVTAGLQKKHGVDRVFDTPIAEAAIVGSSLGMAIGGLKPVVELQFSGFMFPGYNQIVVHLARFRNRTRGNYTAGVVIRMPYGGGVRALEHHSEALETLFAHIPGLKLVVPSTPYDAKGLLTAAIKDPDPVIFFEPKKYYRAGKQEVPEEEYIVEIGKANVIQEGSDLTLVSWGAALRDVQKALPNLGQD
;
A
#
# COMPACT_ATOMS: atom_id res chain seq x y z
N MET A 1 -19.09 -2.24 -11.71
CA MET A 1 -18.29 -1.00 -11.75
C MET A 1 -18.85 -0.03 -10.73
N ALA A 2 -18.01 0.54 -9.88
CA ALA A 2 -18.40 1.52 -8.86
C ALA A 2 -17.53 2.79 -8.97
N GLN A 3 -18.11 3.95 -8.68
CA GLN A 3 -17.38 5.22 -8.63
C GLN A 3 -16.70 5.36 -7.26
N LEU A 4 -15.42 5.03 -7.19
CA LEU A 4 -14.65 4.97 -5.95
C LEU A 4 -13.57 6.05 -5.89
N THR A 5 -13.37 6.61 -4.70
CA THR A 5 -12.15 7.36 -4.37
C THR A 5 -10.99 6.39 -4.17
N LEU A 6 -9.75 6.90 -4.11
CA LEU A 6 -8.57 6.07 -3.86
C LEU A 6 -8.71 5.30 -2.53
N LEU A 7 -9.17 5.96 -1.46
CA LEU A 7 -9.44 5.35 -0.18
C LEU A 7 -10.46 4.21 -0.27
N GLN A 8 -11.58 4.47 -0.96
CA GLN A 8 -12.63 3.46 -1.14
C GLN A 8 -12.17 2.28 -2.00
N ALA A 9 -11.30 2.52 -2.98
CA ALA A 9 -10.72 1.47 -3.81
C ALA A 9 -9.78 0.55 -3.00
N ILE A 10 -8.98 1.11 -2.08
CA ILE A 10 -8.15 0.34 -1.15
C ILE A 10 -9.02 -0.47 -0.19
N ASN A 11 -10.03 0.15 0.43
CA ASN A 11 -10.99 -0.54 1.31
C ASN A 11 -11.66 -1.71 0.57
N ASN A 12 -12.13 -1.49 -0.64
CA ASN A 12 -12.75 -2.53 -1.46
C ASN A 12 -11.77 -3.66 -1.84
N ALA A 13 -10.50 -3.34 -2.15
CA ALA A 13 -9.47 -4.36 -2.37
C ALA A 13 -9.32 -5.27 -1.15
N LEU A 14 -9.19 -4.67 0.04
CA LEU A 14 -9.07 -5.42 1.30
C LEU A 14 -10.32 -6.27 1.56
N ASP A 15 -11.51 -5.72 1.35
CA ASP A 15 -12.78 -6.41 1.53
C ASP A 15 -12.90 -7.65 0.63
N VAL A 16 -12.54 -7.50 -0.64
CA VAL A 16 -12.56 -8.61 -1.62
C VAL A 16 -11.53 -9.67 -1.25
N GLN A 17 -10.31 -9.28 -0.85
CA GLN A 17 -9.27 -10.25 -0.48
C GLN A 17 -9.61 -10.98 0.83
N LEU A 18 -10.14 -10.29 1.84
CA LEU A 18 -10.63 -10.91 3.08
C LEU A 18 -11.78 -11.89 2.84
N THR A 19 -12.63 -11.59 1.85
CA THR A 19 -13.77 -12.46 1.46
C THR A 19 -13.28 -13.72 0.76
N ASN A 20 -12.33 -13.57 -0.18
CA ASN A 20 -11.92 -14.64 -1.09
C ASN A 20 -10.84 -15.56 -0.50
N ASP A 21 -10.05 -15.07 0.47
CA ASP A 21 -8.91 -15.80 1.03
C ASP A 21 -8.93 -15.77 2.56
N PRO A 22 -9.19 -16.91 3.22
CA PRO A 22 -9.22 -17.01 4.67
C PRO A 22 -7.86 -16.79 5.34
N SER A 23 -6.76 -16.82 4.60
CA SER A 23 -5.42 -16.57 5.14
C SER A 23 -5.07 -15.09 5.26
N VAL A 24 -5.79 -14.18 4.58
CA VAL A 24 -5.56 -12.74 4.65
C VAL A 24 -5.98 -12.20 6.01
N VAL A 25 -5.09 -11.45 6.67
CA VAL A 25 -5.36 -10.71 7.90
C VAL A 25 -4.91 -9.26 7.75
N VAL A 26 -5.69 -8.34 8.29
CA VAL A 26 -5.40 -6.89 8.25
C VAL A 26 -5.27 -6.39 9.67
N TYR A 27 -4.16 -5.71 10.00
CA TYR A 27 -3.97 -5.21 11.35
C TYR A 27 -3.01 -4.02 11.41
N GLY A 28 -3.06 -3.32 12.51
CA GLY A 28 -2.25 -2.16 12.81
C GLY A 28 -2.89 -1.33 13.91
N GLU A 29 -2.32 -0.17 14.18
CA GLU A 29 -2.86 0.77 15.15
C GLU A 29 -4.20 1.32 14.65
N ASP A 30 -5.26 1.16 15.44
CA ASP A 30 -6.65 1.58 15.12
C ASP A 30 -7.22 1.00 13.80
N ALA A 31 -6.55 0.01 13.20
CA ALA A 31 -6.98 -0.58 11.92
C ALA A 31 -8.26 -1.43 12.04
N GLY A 32 -8.56 -1.94 13.23
CA GLY A 32 -9.71 -2.77 13.51
C GLY A 32 -10.99 -1.97 13.79
N PHE A 33 -11.25 -1.66 15.05
CA PHE A 33 -12.49 -1.03 15.51
C PHE A 33 -12.74 0.33 14.87
N GLU A 34 -11.73 1.21 14.91
CA GLU A 34 -11.83 2.55 14.34
C GLU A 34 -11.78 2.58 12.81
N GLY A 35 -11.18 1.59 12.18
CA GLY A 35 -11.05 1.51 10.73
C GLY A 35 -9.90 2.35 10.16
N GLY A 36 -8.84 2.55 10.94
CA GLY A 36 -7.66 3.32 10.61
C GLY A 36 -7.85 4.84 10.76
N VAL A 37 -6.73 5.55 10.95
CA VAL A 37 -6.72 7.02 11.12
C VAL A 37 -7.40 7.74 9.94
N PHE A 38 -7.23 7.24 8.73
CA PHE A 38 -7.86 7.79 7.53
C PHE A 38 -9.17 7.09 7.14
N ARG A 39 -9.61 6.08 7.90
CA ARG A 39 -10.81 5.26 7.63
C ARG A 39 -10.67 4.33 6.43
N VAL A 40 -9.45 3.93 6.11
CA VAL A 40 -9.20 3.01 4.98
C VAL A 40 -9.78 1.62 5.26
N THR A 41 -9.70 1.14 6.49
CA THR A 41 -10.19 -0.19 6.91
C THR A 41 -11.58 -0.13 7.58
N ALA A 42 -12.28 1.01 7.49
CA ALA A 42 -13.58 1.19 8.12
C ALA A 42 -14.59 0.11 7.69
N GLY A 43 -15.25 -0.50 8.67
CA GLY A 43 -16.28 -1.52 8.48
C GLY A 43 -15.74 -2.95 8.27
N LEU A 44 -14.45 -3.13 7.98
CA LEU A 44 -13.88 -4.45 7.69
C LEU A 44 -13.91 -5.37 8.90
N GLN A 45 -13.56 -4.90 10.10
CA GLN A 45 -13.64 -5.71 11.31
C GLN A 45 -15.07 -6.19 11.59
N LYS A 46 -16.06 -5.29 11.43
CA LYS A 46 -17.48 -5.66 11.61
C LYS A 46 -17.92 -6.75 10.64
N LYS A 47 -17.39 -6.75 9.41
CA LYS A 47 -17.76 -7.70 8.36
C LYS A 47 -17.02 -9.02 8.48
N HIS A 48 -15.72 -8.99 8.76
CA HIS A 48 -14.84 -10.16 8.70
C HIS A 48 -14.41 -10.72 10.05
N GLY A 49 -14.75 -10.04 11.15
CA GLY A 49 -14.43 -10.46 12.51
C GLY A 49 -13.08 -9.96 13.04
N VAL A 50 -12.97 -9.99 14.37
CA VAL A 50 -11.79 -9.50 15.11
C VAL A 50 -10.55 -10.36 14.91
N ASP A 51 -10.70 -11.63 14.54
CA ASP A 51 -9.56 -12.52 14.26
C ASP A 51 -8.92 -12.25 12.89
N ARG A 52 -9.61 -11.51 12.03
CA ARG A 52 -9.17 -11.22 10.67
C ARG A 52 -8.77 -9.75 10.46
N VAL A 53 -9.41 -8.85 11.21
CA VAL A 53 -9.13 -7.42 11.17
C VAL A 53 -9.06 -6.92 12.60
N PHE A 54 -7.86 -6.53 13.07
CA PHE A 54 -7.67 -6.25 14.50
C PHE A 54 -6.70 -5.10 14.78
N ASP A 55 -6.85 -4.54 15.96
CA ASP A 55 -6.02 -3.46 16.47
C ASP A 55 -4.77 -4.00 17.15
N THR A 56 -3.73 -3.21 17.17
CA THR A 56 -2.48 -3.46 17.90
C THR A 56 -2.17 -2.30 18.85
N PRO A 57 -1.35 -2.51 19.87
CA PRO A 57 -0.70 -1.41 20.56
C PRO A 57 0.19 -0.59 19.61
N ILE A 58 0.54 0.64 20.00
CA ILE A 58 1.52 1.49 19.31
C ILE A 58 2.91 0.88 19.50
N ALA A 59 3.31 0.02 18.56
CA ALA A 59 4.57 -0.73 18.63
C ALA A 59 4.99 -1.20 17.22
N GLU A 60 5.39 -0.29 16.34
CA GLU A 60 5.62 -0.57 14.91
C GLU A 60 6.67 -1.68 14.68
N ALA A 61 7.67 -1.79 15.57
CA ALA A 61 8.62 -2.89 15.53
C ALA A 61 7.96 -4.26 15.74
N ALA A 62 6.97 -4.34 16.63
CA ALA A 62 6.21 -5.58 16.87
C ALA A 62 5.17 -5.81 15.78
N ILE A 63 4.50 -4.75 15.32
CA ILE A 63 3.51 -4.81 14.23
C ILE A 63 4.15 -5.40 12.98
N VAL A 64 5.29 -4.86 12.55
CA VAL A 64 6.01 -5.36 11.37
C VAL A 64 6.68 -6.71 11.67
N GLY A 65 7.31 -6.83 12.85
CA GLY A 65 8.07 -8.04 13.20
C GLY A 65 7.21 -9.30 13.27
N SER A 66 5.97 -9.19 13.78
CA SER A 66 5.03 -10.33 13.84
C SER A 66 4.59 -10.81 12.47
N SER A 67 4.56 -9.93 11.46
CA SER A 67 4.11 -10.28 10.11
C SER A 67 4.92 -11.40 9.47
N LEU A 68 6.24 -11.46 9.73
CA LEU A 68 7.08 -12.53 9.22
C LEU A 68 6.66 -13.89 9.78
N GLY A 69 6.42 -13.95 11.11
CA GLY A 69 5.96 -15.18 11.74
C GLY A 69 4.59 -15.63 11.23
N MET A 70 3.67 -14.69 11.03
CA MET A 70 2.36 -14.95 10.44
C MET A 70 2.48 -15.49 9.01
N ALA A 71 3.34 -14.89 8.18
CA ALA A 71 3.57 -15.35 6.81
C ALA A 71 4.17 -16.77 6.77
N ILE A 72 5.12 -17.09 7.65
CA ILE A 72 5.68 -18.45 7.78
C ILE A 72 4.60 -19.43 8.24
N GLY A 73 3.67 -18.97 9.09
CA GLY A 73 2.53 -19.74 9.55
C GLY A 73 1.41 -19.93 8.53
N GLY A 74 1.57 -19.39 7.29
CA GLY A 74 0.62 -19.57 6.20
C GLY A 74 -0.44 -18.48 6.09
N LEU A 75 -0.34 -17.39 6.87
CA LEU A 75 -1.19 -16.22 6.73
C LEU A 75 -0.63 -15.24 5.68
N LYS A 76 -1.48 -14.33 5.22
CA LYS A 76 -1.13 -13.20 4.35
C LYS A 76 -1.37 -11.90 5.09
N PRO A 77 -0.41 -11.43 5.87
CA PRO A 77 -0.57 -10.23 6.68
C PRO A 77 -0.52 -8.96 5.83
N VAL A 78 -1.52 -8.12 5.99
CA VAL A 78 -1.59 -6.75 5.47
C VAL A 78 -1.50 -5.81 6.66
N VAL A 79 -0.32 -5.26 6.86
CA VAL A 79 0.03 -4.40 8.00
C VAL A 79 -0.29 -2.95 7.65
N GLU A 80 -0.93 -2.23 8.56
CA GLU A 80 -1.08 -0.77 8.46
C GLU A 80 -0.18 -0.07 9.49
N LEU A 81 0.67 0.82 9.02
CA LEU A 81 1.31 1.85 9.84
C LEU A 81 0.61 3.18 9.57
N GLN A 82 0.27 3.94 10.61
CA GLN A 82 -0.60 5.12 10.49
C GLN A 82 -0.04 6.22 9.57
N PHE A 83 1.30 6.34 9.52
CA PHE A 83 2.03 7.26 8.62
C PHE A 83 3.38 6.66 8.24
N SER A 84 3.87 6.97 7.06
CA SER A 84 5.19 6.52 6.62
C SER A 84 6.32 7.00 7.55
N GLY A 85 6.20 8.19 8.15
CA GLY A 85 7.16 8.71 9.11
C GLY A 85 7.22 7.95 10.44
N PHE A 86 6.22 7.13 10.76
CA PHE A 86 6.20 6.31 11.98
C PHE A 86 6.86 4.94 11.80
N MET A 87 7.30 4.62 10.59
CA MET A 87 7.88 3.30 10.29
C MET A 87 9.28 3.07 10.90
N PHE A 88 9.97 4.11 11.36
CA PHE A 88 11.37 3.99 11.80
C PHE A 88 11.60 2.95 12.89
N PRO A 89 10.75 2.77 13.91
CA PRO A 89 10.91 1.67 14.88
C PRO A 89 10.78 0.29 14.22
N GLY A 90 9.98 0.16 13.15
CA GLY A 90 9.79 -1.07 12.39
C GLY A 90 10.79 -1.27 11.24
N TYR A 91 11.61 -0.26 10.90
CA TYR A 91 12.51 -0.30 9.73
C TYR A 91 13.47 -1.48 9.74
N ASN A 92 14.04 -1.81 10.89
CA ASN A 92 14.92 -2.98 11.03
C ASN A 92 14.19 -4.27 10.63
N GLN A 93 12.93 -4.45 11.05
CA GLN A 93 12.12 -5.63 10.71
C GLN A 93 11.89 -5.74 9.21
N ILE A 94 11.71 -4.61 8.53
CA ILE A 94 11.52 -4.56 7.07
C ILE A 94 12.82 -4.95 6.36
N VAL A 95 13.91 -4.21 6.60
CA VAL A 95 15.12 -4.32 5.77
C VAL A 95 16.03 -5.48 6.14
N VAL A 96 16.06 -5.87 7.42
CA VAL A 96 16.92 -6.95 7.90
C VAL A 96 16.22 -8.31 7.85
N HIS A 97 14.92 -8.34 8.13
CA HIS A 97 14.18 -9.59 8.23
C HIS A 97 13.34 -9.87 6.98
N LEU A 98 12.31 -9.07 6.69
CA LEU A 98 11.41 -9.33 5.57
C LEU A 98 12.14 -9.34 4.22
N ALA A 99 12.86 -8.27 3.89
CA ALA A 99 13.55 -8.12 2.61
C ALA A 99 14.54 -9.27 2.31
N ARG A 100 15.18 -9.80 3.34
CA ARG A 100 16.25 -10.78 3.18
C ARG A 100 15.80 -12.21 3.41
N PHE A 101 14.55 -12.44 3.76
CA PHE A 101 14.08 -13.73 4.26
C PHE A 101 14.19 -14.82 3.19
N ARG A 102 13.72 -14.58 1.98
CA ARG A 102 13.84 -15.52 0.86
C ARG A 102 15.30 -15.90 0.60
N ASN A 103 16.21 -14.93 0.53
CA ASN A 103 17.63 -15.19 0.31
C ASN A 103 18.25 -15.95 1.48
N ARG A 104 17.94 -15.56 2.72
CA ARG A 104 18.44 -16.20 3.94
C ARG A 104 18.05 -17.68 4.03
N THR A 105 16.84 -17.99 3.58
CA THR A 105 16.32 -19.37 3.56
C THR A 105 16.62 -20.12 2.27
N ARG A 106 17.42 -19.52 1.37
CA ARG A 106 17.75 -20.09 0.06
C ARG A 106 16.52 -20.47 -0.77
N GLY A 107 15.47 -19.66 -0.68
CA GLY A 107 14.21 -19.87 -1.38
C GLY A 107 13.26 -20.88 -0.75
N ASN A 108 13.62 -21.53 0.36
CA ASN A 108 12.74 -22.51 1.03
C ASN A 108 11.49 -21.87 1.62
N TYR A 109 11.56 -20.58 1.99
CA TYR A 109 10.44 -19.83 2.52
C TYR A 109 10.32 -18.47 1.83
N THR A 110 9.12 -17.97 1.78
CA THR A 110 8.76 -16.62 1.29
C THR A 110 8.10 -15.84 2.41
N ALA A 111 8.01 -14.52 2.25
CA ALA A 111 7.35 -13.63 3.20
C ALA A 111 6.38 -12.72 2.47
N GLY A 112 5.25 -13.27 2.04
CA GLY A 112 4.16 -12.52 1.40
C GLY A 112 3.48 -11.59 2.40
N VAL A 113 4.08 -10.44 2.64
CA VAL A 113 3.62 -9.41 3.59
C VAL A 113 3.41 -8.10 2.85
N VAL A 114 2.28 -7.46 3.06
CA VAL A 114 2.06 -6.09 2.59
C VAL A 114 2.16 -5.13 3.76
N ILE A 115 2.99 -4.09 3.62
CA ILE A 115 3.08 -3.00 4.60
C ILE A 115 2.52 -1.75 3.94
N ARG A 116 1.33 -1.35 4.37
CA ARG A 116 0.61 -0.18 3.90
C ARG A 116 0.94 1.03 4.77
N MET A 117 1.21 2.16 4.14
CA MET A 117 1.52 3.41 4.84
C MET A 117 0.97 4.62 4.08
N PRO A 118 0.13 5.45 4.69
CA PRO A 118 -0.14 6.79 4.18
C PRO A 118 1.14 7.60 4.10
N TYR A 119 1.42 8.23 2.95
CA TYR A 119 2.67 8.96 2.73
C TYR A 119 2.47 10.33 2.09
N GLY A 120 3.53 11.13 2.12
CA GLY A 120 3.58 12.44 1.47
C GLY A 120 2.82 13.54 2.23
N GLY A 121 2.78 14.74 1.70
CA GLY A 121 2.08 15.88 2.27
C GLY A 121 0.56 15.82 2.11
N GLY A 122 -0.12 16.87 2.57
CA GLY A 122 -1.55 17.09 2.33
C GLY A 122 -2.42 17.27 3.57
N VAL A 123 -1.95 16.90 4.75
CA VAL A 123 -2.73 17.05 6.01
C VAL A 123 -2.28 18.23 6.89
N ARG A 124 -1.13 18.84 6.58
CA ARG A 124 -0.55 19.97 7.33
C ARG A 124 -0.39 19.69 8.84
N ALA A 125 -0.09 18.44 9.18
CA ALA A 125 0.27 18.06 10.53
C ALA A 125 1.76 18.37 10.78
N LEU A 126 2.20 18.17 12.04
CA LEU A 126 3.58 18.39 12.46
C LEU A 126 4.55 17.39 11.81
N GLU A 127 5.81 17.38 12.25
CA GLU A 127 6.86 16.47 11.82
C GLU A 127 6.39 15.00 11.83
N HIS A 128 6.99 14.17 11.00
CA HIS A 128 6.69 12.75 10.76
C HIS A 128 5.35 12.43 10.06
N HIS A 129 4.45 13.40 9.90
CA HIS A 129 3.16 13.18 9.26
C HIS A 129 3.14 13.47 7.75
N SER A 130 4.24 13.94 7.17
CA SER A 130 4.31 14.35 5.75
C SER A 130 5.49 13.73 5.00
N GLU A 131 6.11 12.71 5.56
CA GLU A 131 7.27 12.05 4.98
C GLU A 131 6.94 11.36 3.65
N ALA A 132 7.91 11.40 2.72
CA ALA A 132 7.91 10.70 1.44
C ALA A 132 9.18 9.85 1.38
N LEU A 133 9.06 8.60 1.80
CA LEU A 133 10.20 7.74 2.16
C LEU A 133 10.48 6.65 1.13
N GLU A 134 10.02 6.82 -0.13
CA GLU A 134 10.19 5.83 -1.20
C GLU A 134 11.65 5.44 -1.39
N THR A 135 12.55 6.41 -1.32
CA THR A 135 13.99 6.19 -1.54
C THR A 135 14.64 5.29 -0.49
N LEU A 136 14.09 5.23 0.74
CA LEU A 136 14.61 4.34 1.78
C LEU A 136 14.38 2.87 1.46
N PHE A 137 13.39 2.56 0.63
CA PHE A 137 13.02 1.18 0.28
C PHE A 137 13.36 0.81 -1.16
N ALA A 138 13.38 1.78 -2.07
CA ALA A 138 13.54 1.54 -3.51
C ALA A 138 14.85 0.83 -3.88
N HIS A 139 15.90 0.97 -3.07
CA HIS A 139 17.20 0.33 -3.30
C HIS A 139 17.47 -0.88 -2.39
N ILE A 140 16.46 -1.34 -1.63
CA ILE A 140 16.63 -2.52 -0.75
C ILE A 140 16.27 -3.77 -1.53
N PRO A 141 17.25 -4.65 -1.87
CA PRO A 141 16.96 -5.91 -2.55
C PRO A 141 16.01 -6.79 -1.73
N GLY A 142 15.04 -7.40 -2.41
CA GLY A 142 14.06 -8.28 -1.80
C GLY A 142 12.77 -7.59 -1.35
N LEU A 143 12.64 -6.27 -1.55
CA LEU A 143 11.40 -5.53 -1.40
C LEU A 143 10.85 -5.12 -2.77
N LYS A 144 9.54 -5.11 -2.89
CA LYS A 144 8.82 -4.42 -3.95
C LYS A 144 8.19 -3.16 -3.37
N LEU A 145 8.24 -2.08 -4.13
CA LEU A 145 7.69 -0.78 -3.73
C LEU A 145 6.57 -0.39 -4.70
N VAL A 146 5.40 -0.09 -4.15
CA VAL A 146 4.21 0.26 -4.92
C VAL A 146 3.65 1.60 -4.44
N VAL A 147 3.36 2.49 -5.38
CA VAL A 147 2.79 3.82 -5.12
C VAL A 147 1.68 4.08 -6.15
N PRO A 148 0.41 3.76 -5.85
CA PRO A 148 -0.68 3.97 -6.80
C PRO A 148 -0.93 5.45 -7.06
N SER A 149 -1.39 5.77 -8.27
CA SER A 149 -1.72 7.13 -8.68
C SER A 149 -3.21 7.34 -8.92
N THR A 150 -3.96 6.27 -9.10
CA THR A 150 -5.41 6.29 -9.39
C THR A 150 -6.17 5.30 -8.51
N PRO A 151 -7.49 5.47 -8.33
CA PRO A 151 -8.32 4.47 -7.65
C PRO A 151 -8.27 3.08 -8.29
N TYR A 152 -8.24 3.00 -9.62
CA TYR A 152 -8.11 1.74 -10.35
C TYR A 152 -6.78 1.05 -10.00
N ASP A 153 -5.66 1.77 -10.10
CA ASP A 153 -4.34 1.22 -9.74
C ASP A 153 -4.27 0.83 -8.27
N ALA A 154 -4.86 1.63 -7.38
CA ALA A 154 -4.82 1.34 -5.94
C ALA A 154 -5.43 -0.01 -5.60
N LYS A 155 -6.60 -0.34 -6.17
CA LYS A 155 -7.22 -1.64 -5.96
C LYS A 155 -6.43 -2.76 -6.64
N GLY A 156 -6.11 -2.61 -7.92
CA GLY A 156 -5.45 -3.67 -8.68
C GLY A 156 -4.02 -3.98 -8.20
N LEU A 157 -3.25 -2.95 -7.83
CA LEU A 157 -1.91 -3.10 -7.28
C LEU A 157 -1.92 -3.67 -5.86
N LEU A 158 -2.90 -3.28 -5.02
CA LEU A 158 -3.01 -3.86 -3.68
C LEU A 158 -3.41 -5.34 -3.75
N THR A 159 -4.32 -5.69 -4.65
CA THR A 159 -4.67 -7.09 -4.94
C THR A 159 -3.43 -7.89 -5.37
N ALA A 160 -2.62 -7.33 -6.28
CA ALA A 160 -1.37 -7.96 -6.71
C ALA A 160 -0.38 -8.11 -5.56
N ALA A 161 -0.24 -7.09 -4.71
CA ALA A 161 0.65 -7.09 -3.56
C ALA A 161 0.28 -8.17 -2.52
N ILE A 162 -1.01 -8.36 -2.24
CA ILE A 162 -1.48 -9.39 -1.29
C ILE A 162 -1.25 -10.82 -1.83
N LYS A 163 -1.20 -10.97 -3.15
CA LYS A 163 -0.91 -12.26 -3.81
C LYS A 163 0.58 -12.48 -4.07
N ASP A 164 1.40 -11.48 -3.87
CA ASP A 164 2.84 -11.59 -4.10
C ASP A 164 3.50 -12.44 -3.00
N PRO A 165 4.39 -13.38 -3.37
CA PRO A 165 5.09 -14.20 -2.38
C PRO A 165 6.19 -13.45 -1.63
N ASP A 166 6.57 -12.25 -2.08
CA ASP A 166 7.61 -11.42 -1.47
C ASP A 166 7.03 -10.16 -0.82
N PRO A 167 7.75 -9.53 0.12
CA PRO A 167 7.23 -8.37 0.83
C PRO A 167 7.06 -7.16 -0.08
N VAL A 168 5.93 -6.49 0.05
CA VAL A 168 5.56 -5.30 -0.71
C VAL A 168 5.35 -4.12 0.25
N ILE A 169 6.04 -3.03 0.02
CA ILE A 169 5.77 -1.73 0.63
C ILE A 169 4.74 -1.02 -0.25
N PHE A 170 3.61 -0.67 0.32
CA PHE A 170 2.49 -0.04 -0.38
C PHE A 170 2.25 1.35 0.18
N PHE A 171 2.77 2.38 -0.50
CA PHE A 171 2.60 3.77 -0.11
C PHE A 171 1.30 4.36 -0.67
N GLU A 172 0.51 4.94 0.22
CA GLU A 172 -0.81 5.50 -0.11
C GLU A 172 -0.75 7.03 -0.13
N PRO A 173 -0.90 7.69 -1.31
CA PRO A 173 -0.83 9.14 -1.42
C PRO A 173 -2.03 9.80 -0.73
N LYS A 174 -1.92 10.06 0.57
CA LYS A 174 -3.04 10.55 1.40
C LYS A 174 -3.65 11.87 0.93
N LYS A 175 -2.89 12.72 0.24
CA LYS A 175 -3.41 13.92 -0.44
C LYS A 175 -4.60 13.60 -1.36
N TYR A 176 -4.61 12.38 -1.92
CA TYR A 176 -5.60 11.96 -2.91
C TYR A 176 -6.58 10.91 -2.43
N TYR A 177 -6.57 10.54 -1.18
CA TYR A 177 -7.53 9.58 -0.64
C TYR A 177 -8.99 9.91 -1.00
N ARG A 178 -9.35 11.21 -1.01
CA ARG A 178 -10.72 11.70 -1.27
C ARG A 178 -10.81 12.67 -2.44
N ALA A 179 -9.75 12.87 -3.22
CA ALA A 179 -9.63 13.95 -4.21
C ALA A 179 -10.22 13.64 -5.59
N GLY A 180 -11.20 12.79 -5.67
CA GLY A 180 -11.89 12.44 -6.91
C GLY A 180 -12.29 10.98 -6.93
N LYS A 181 -13.15 10.64 -7.85
CA LYS A 181 -13.62 9.28 -8.06
C LYS A 181 -13.26 8.81 -9.46
N GLN A 182 -13.12 7.51 -9.60
CA GLN A 182 -12.92 6.82 -10.86
C GLN A 182 -13.77 5.56 -10.87
N GLU A 183 -14.15 5.12 -12.04
CA GLU A 183 -14.81 3.84 -12.22
C GLU A 183 -13.85 2.68 -11.95
N VAL A 184 -14.21 1.80 -11.02
CA VAL A 184 -13.40 0.68 -10.56
C VAL A 184 -14.25 -0.58 -10.59
N PRO A 185 -13.77 -1.72 -11.14
CA PRO A 185 -14.47 -3.00 -11.06
C PRO A 185 -14.72 -3.41 -9.60
N GLU A 186 -15.88 -3.95 -9.30
CA GLU A 186 -16.23 -4.44 -7.95
C GLU A 186 -15.58 -5.79 -7.66
N GLU A 187 -15.50 -6.64 -8.66
CA GLU A 187 -14.80 -7.92 -8.61
C GLU A 187 -13.28 -7.75 -8.49
N GLU A 188 -12.61 -8.86 -8.19
CA GLU A 188 -11.16 -8.94 -8.13
C GLU A 188 -10.53 -8.73 -9.51
N TYR A 189 -9.48 -7.93 -9.55
CA TYR A 189 -8.55 -7.83 -10.69
C TYR A 189 -7.15 -7.45 -10.22
N ILE A 190 -6.17 -7.65 -11.07
CA ILE A 190 -4.76 -7.38 -10.81
C ILE A 190 -4.25 -6.31 -11.78
N VAL A 191 -3.50 -5.35 -11.24
CA VAL A 191 -2.56 -4.52 -11.99
C VAL A 191 -1.17 -5.06 -11.73
N GLU A 192 -0.40 -5.33 -12.78
CA GLU A 192 0.90 -5.98 -12.66
C GLU A 192 1.93 -5.04 -12.02
N ILE A 193 2.57 -5.50 -10.94
CA ILE A 193 3.67 -4.78 -10.29
C ILE A 193 4.90 -4.82 -11.20
N GLY A 194 5.58 -3.66 -11.32
CA GLY A 194 6.81 -3.53 -12.12
C GLY A 194 6.59 -3.09 -13.55
N LYS A 195 5.35 -2.82 -13.97
CA LYS A 195 5.03 -2.23 -15.28
C LYS A 195 4.60 -0.78 -15.15
N ALA A 196 5.19 0.08 -15.97
CA ALA A 196 4.73 1.45 -16.14
C ALA A 196 3.52 1.49 -17.09
N ASN A 197 2.65 2.46 -16.86
CA ASN A 197 1.54 2.78 -17.75
C ASN A 197 1.88 4.04 -18.56
N VAL A 198 1.80 3.97 -19.88
CA VAL A 198 1.97 5.12 -20.77
C VAL A 198 0.66 5.90 -20.80
N ILE A 199 0.67 7.09 -20.20
CA ILE A 199 -0.51 7.98 -20.13
C ILE A 199 -0.66 8.79 -21.41
N GLN A 200 0.45 9.20 -22.00
CA GLN A 200 0.50 9.98 -23.24
C GLN A 200 1.74 9.61 -24.03
N GLU A 201 1.54 9.30 -25.30
CA GLU A 201 2.65 9.10 -26.25
C GLU A 201 3.23 10.42 -26.70
N GLY A 202 4.53 10.43 -27.03
CA GLY A 202 5.26 11.58 -27.52
C GLY A 202 6.67 11.22 -27.98
N SER A 203 7.41 12.19 -28.52
CA SER A 203 8.75 12.01 -29.08
C SER A 203 9.82 12.92 -28.48
N ASP A 204 9.44 14.02 -27.85
CA ASP A 204 10.37 15.10 -27.52
C ASP A 204 11.00 14.93 -26.14
N LEU A 205 10.22 14.43 -25.18
CA LEU A 205 10.71 14.13 -23.84
C LEU A 205 9.91 13.00 -23.17
N THR A 206 10.51 12.39 -22.15
CA THR A 206 9.83 11.42 -21.30
C THR A 206 9.67 11.96 -19.89
N LEU A 207 8.42 12.06 -19.41
CA LEU A 207 8.09 12.37 -18.02
C LEU A 207 7.72 11.11 -17.27
N VAL A 208 8.45 10.79 -16.20
CA VAL A 208 8.14 9.67 -15.31
C VAL A 208 7.62 10.21 -13.99
N SER A 209 6.47 9.73 -13.55
CA SER A 209 5.85 10.19 -12.31
C SER A 209 5.04 9.09 -11.64
N TRP A 210 4.79 9.21 -10.35
CA TRP A 210 4.00 8.27 -9.56
C TRP A 210 3.24 8.98 -8.43
N GLY A 211 2.28 8.30 -7.85
CA GLY A 211 1.54 8.77 -6.69
C GLY A 211 0.88 10.13 -6.91
N ALA A 212 1.10 11.03 -5.95
CA ALA A 212 0.49 12.35 -5.97
C ALA A 212 1.02 13.25 -7.10
N ALA A 213 2.29 13.12 -7.47
CA ALA A 213 2.92 13.98 -8.48
C ALA A 213 2.34 13.77 -9.88
N LEU A 214 1.80 12.58 -10.19
CA LEU A 214 1.22 12.30 -11.50
C LEU A 214 0.13 13.29 -11.89
N ARG A 215 -0.73 13.69 -10.94
CA ARG A 215 -1.79 14.67 -11.23
C ARG A 215 -1.26 16.06 -11.58
N ASP A 216 -0.15 16.45 -10.95
CA ASP A 216 0.46 17.73 -11.25
C ASP A 216 1.15 17.70 -12.63
N VAL A 217 1.77 16.57 -12.99
CA VAL A 217 2.28 16.31 -14.35
C VAL A 217 1.14 16.38 -15.38
N GLN A 218 0.02 15.65 -15.15
CA GLN A 218 -1.12 15.64 -16.07
C GLN A 218 -1.73 17.04 -16.29
N LYS A 219 -1.72 17.91 -15.27
CA LYS A 219 -2.17 19.30 -15.41
C LYS A 219 -1.20 20.16 -16.21
N ALA A 220 0.08 19.84 -16.16
CA ALA A 220 1.11 20.58 -16.90
C ALA A 220 1.15 20.19 -18.40
N LEU A 221 0.82 18.95 -18.75
CA LEU A 221 0.89 18.43 -20.13
C LEU A 221 0.25 19.35 -21.18
N PRO A 222 -0.96 19.93 -20.98
CA PRO A 222 -1.58 20.80 -21.98
C PRO A 222 -0.80 22.11 -22.24
N ASN A 223 0.11 22.49 -21.36
CA ASN A 223 0.90 23.71 -21.46
C ASN A 223 2.30 23.49 -22.06
N LEU A 224 2.70 22.23 -22.25
CA LEU A 224 3.99 21.90 -22.85
C LEU A 224 3.92 22.14 -24.37
N GLY A 225 4.95 22.81 -24.92
CA GLY A 225 5.04 23.10 -26.35
C GLY A 225 4.19 24.28 -26.84
N GLN A 226 3.77 25.16 -25.95
CA GLN A 226 3.03 26.39 -26.30
C GLN A 226 3.96 27.63 -26.44
N ASP A 227 5.28 27.50 -26.20
CA ASP A 227 6.30 28.56 -26.31
C ASP A 227 7.14 28.44 -27.61
#